data_22aa76d678178022063765191fa33f58
#
_entry.id   22aa76d678178022063765191fa33f58
#
_cell.length_a   1.000
_cell.length_b   1.000
_cell.length_c   1.000
_cell.angle_alpha   90.00
_cell.angle_beta   90.00
_cell.angle_gamma   90.00
#
_symmetry.space_group_name_H-M   'P 1'
#
loop_
_entity.id
_entity.type
_entity.pdbx_description
1 polymer ?
#
loop_
_entity_poly.entity_id
_entity_poly.type
_entity_poly.pdbx_seq_one_letter_code
_entity_poly.pdbx_strand_id
1 'polypeptide(L)'
;VRQFRTLMKSMSKFPVSFRVGDTAYNGFGRDFTELGRTLENTDTSETTTVRFLYKDSIEIKLICTLYPYHAAYEWTVYFTNIGNENSPAISEINGCNYTLTAANPHLSGILGDGGYDNQANTPYDMNISGMELVINNETGRATYNRFPYFKLKWNGGGAFFAVGWPGQWR
;
A
#
# COMPACT_ATOMS: atom_id res chain seq x y z
N VAL A 1 0.06 -16.02 -1.72
CA VAL A 1 -1.33 -16.55 -1.69
C VAL A 1 -1.85 -16.69 -0.25
N ARG A 2 -1.24 -17.53 0.60
CA ARG A 2 -1.71 -17.77 1.98
C ARG A 2 -1.76 -16.46 2.81
N GLN A 3 -0.74 -15.64 2.73
CA GLN A 3 -0.66 -14.37 3.47
C GLN A 3 -1.78 -13.41 3.04
N PHE A 4 -1.99 -13.23 1.74
CA PHE A 4 -3.09 -12.40 1.23
C PHE A 4 -4.45 -12.87 1.74
N ARG A 5 -4.74 -14.18 1.65
CA ARG A 5 -6.00 -14.72 2.15
C ARG A 5 -6.18 -14.55 3.67
N THR A 6 -5.09 -14.48 4.42
CA THR A 6 -5.13 -14.16 5.84
C THR A 6 -5.47 -12.68 6.07
N LEU A 7 -4.88 -11.76 5.30
CA LEU A 7 -5.22 -10.33 5.35
C LEU A 7 -6.70 -10.11 5.05
N MET A 8 -7.23 -10.76 4.02
CA MET A 8 -8.63 -10.64 3.60
C MET A 8 -9.65 -11.17 4.62
N LYS A 9 -9.20 -11.96 5.60
CA LYS A 9 -10.05 -12.45 6.70
C LYS A 9 -10.12 -11.49 7.88
N SER A 10 -9.19 -10.54 7.99
CA SER A 10 -9.09 -9.64 9.14
C SER A 10 -8.91 -8.20 8.69
N MET A 11 -10.00 -7.57 8.25
CA MET A 11 -10.00 -6.20 7.75
C MET A 11 -9.50 -5.19 8.80
N SER A 12 -9.71 -5.45 10.08
CA SER A 12 -9.16 -4.61 11.17
C SER A 12 -7.63 -4.60 11.25
N LYS A 13 -6.95 -5.53 10.55
CA LYS A 13 -5.49 -5.62 10.45
C LYS A 13 -5.01 -5.44 9.01
N PHE A 14 -5.88 -4.97 8.13
CA PHE A 14 -5.49 -4.73 6.74
C PHE A 14 -4.41 -3.64 6.70
N PRO A 15 -3.32 -3.81 5.94
CA PRO A 15 -2.12 -2.97 6.03
C PRO A 15 -2.29 -1.62 5.32
N VAL A 16 -3.26 -0.85 5.72
CA VAL A 16 -3.45 0.56 5.36
C VAL A 16 -3.65 1.38 6.63
N SER A 17 -3.22 2.62 6.62
CA SER A 17 -3.54 3.55 7.71
C SER A 17 -3.86 4.93 7.15
N PHE A 18 -4.68 5.67 7.88
CA PHE A 18 -5.12 7.01 7.51
C PHE A 18 -5.72 7.70 8.73
N ARG A 19 -5.97 9.01 8.61
CA ARG A 19 -6.76 9.77 9.58
C ARG A 19 -8.08 10.20 8.97
N VAL A 20 -9.11 10.23 9.81
CA VAL A 20 -10.39 10.89 9.51
C VAL A 20 -10.63 11.94 10.58
N GLY A 21 -10.51 13.22 10.22
CA GLY A 21 -10.39 14.29 11.19
C GLY A 21 -9.19 14.06 12.12
N ASP A 22 -9.41 14.10 13.43
CA ASP A 22 -8.35 13.90 14.44
C ASP A 22 -8.11 12.43 14.81
N THR A 23 -8.88 11.50 14.24
CA THR A 23 -8.80 10.07 14.61
C THR A 23 -7.93 9.30 13.63
N ALA A 24 -6.91 8.60 14.16
CA ALA A 24 -6.04 7.73 13.38
C ALA A 24 -6.60 6.29 13.32
N TYR A 25 -6.50 5.67 12.17
CA TYR A 25 -6.93 4.30 11.91
C TYR A 25 -5.83 3.46 11.29
N ASN A 26 -5.72 2.21 11.75
CA ASN A 26 -4.89 1.15 11.17
C ASN A 26 -5.83 0.01 10.76
N GLY A 27 -6.03 -0.15 9.46
CA GLY A 27 -7.03 -1.05 8.91
C GLY A 27 -8.47 -0.59 9.16
N PHE A 28 -9.42 -1.47 8.92
CA PHE A 28 -10.86 -1.21 9.01
C PHE A 28 -11.44 -1.92 10.24
N GLY A 29 -11.36 -1.23 11.40
CA GLY A 29 -11.86 -1.74 12.68
C GLY A 29 -13.36 -1.46 12.90
N ARG A 30 -13.75 -1.45 14.18
CA ARG A 30 -15.17 -1.36 14.61
C ARG A 30 -15.93 -0.12 14.12
N ASP A 31 -15.24 0.96 13.79
CA ASP A 31 -15.87 2.22 13.33
C ASP A 31 -16.27 2.15 11.85
N PHE A 32 -15.90 1.05 11.16
CA PHE A 32 -16.20 0.79 9.76
C PHE A 32 -17.17 -0.38 9.64
N THR A 33 -18.40 -0.10 9.21
CA THR A 33 -19.40 -1.14 8.97
C THR A 33 -19.20 -1.71 7.57
N GLU A 34 -18.91 -3.01 7.45
CA GLU A 34 -18.84 -3.68 6.15
C GLU A 34 -20.23 -3.74 5.51
N LEU A 35 -20.41 -3.05 4.39
CA LEU A 35 -21.66 -3.01 3.63
C LEU A 35 -21.84 -4.23 2.73
N GLY A 36 -20.75 -4.82 2.32
CA GLY A 36 -20.77 -5.98 1.46
C GLY A 36 -19.41 -6.30 0.84
N ARG A 37 -19.35 -7.49 0.26
CA ARG A 37 -18.15 -8.03 -0.38
C ARG A 37 -18.54 -8.78 -1.65
N THR A 38 -17.79 -8.54 -2.73
CA THR A 38 -17.91 -9.29 -3.98
C THR A 38 -16.58 -9.96 -4.30
N LEU A 39 -16.64 -11.08 -5.00
CA LEU A 39 -15.48 -11.81 -5.52
C LEU A 39 -15.68 -12.05 -7.01
N GLU A 40 -14.73 -11.62 -7.80
CA GLU A 40 -14.66 -11.85 -9.24
C GLU A 40 -13.41 -12.66 -9.55
N ASN A 41 -13.56 -13.72 -10.33
CA ASN A 41 -12.48 -14.60 -10.73
C ASN A 41 -12.29 -14.57 -12.24
N THR A 42 -11.03 -14.53 -12.65
CA THR A 42 -10.61 -14.79 -14.02
C THR A 42 -9.68 -16.02 -14.04
N ASP A 43 -9.19 -16.39 -15.21
CA ASP A 43 -8.21 -17.47 -15.33
C ASP A 43 -6.89 -17.18 -14.61
N THR A 44 -6.57 -15.90 -14.36
CA THR A 44 -5.26 -15.46 -13.85
C THR A 44 -5.34 -14.68 -12.55
N SER A 45 -6.52 -14.24 -12.10
CA SER A 45 -6.67 -13.37 -10.93
C SER A 45 -7.97 -13.62 -10.16
N GLU A 46 -7.93 -13.29 -8.87
CA GLU A 46 -9.07 -13.26 -7.95
C GLU A 46 -9.18 -11.81 -7.41
N THR A 47 -10.23 -11.09 -7.78
CA THR A 47 -10.46 -9.72 -7.33
C THR A 47 -11.57 -9.68 -6.29
N THR A 48 -11.26 -9.21 -5.10
CA THR A 48 -12.22 -8.99 -4.03
C THR A 48 -12.44 -7.49 -3.83
N THR A 49 -13.68 -7.06 -3.91
CA THR A 49 -14.09 -5.70 -3.54
C THR A 49 -14.83 -5.73 -2.21
N VAL A 50 -14.38 -4.94 -1.25
CA VAL A 50 -15.03 -4.77 0.06
C VAL A 50 -15.45 -3.31 0.20
N ARG A 51 -16.69 -3.07 0.63
CA ARG A 51 -17.22 -1.73 0.88
C ARG A 51 -17.49 -1.56 2.37
N PHE A 52 -17.06 -0.43 2.90
CA PHE A 52 -17.28 -0.04 4.28
C PHE A 52 -18.00 1.30 4.35
N LEU A 53 -18.75 1.50 5.40
CA LEU A 53 -19.37 2.76 5.76
C LEU A 53 -18.75 3.28 7.06
N TYR A 54 -18.37 4.55 7.06
CA TYR A 54 -17.91 5.27 8.22
C TYR A 54 -18.89 6.40 8.55
N LYS A 55 -19.53 6.31 9.74
CA LYS A 55 -20.44 7.33 10.29
C LYS A 55 -21.46 7.88 9.28
N ASP A 56 -22.05 7.01 8.47
CA ASP A 56 -23.10 7.32 7.48
C ASP A 56 -22.74 8.40 6.44
N SER A 57 -21.47 8.79 6.35
CA SER A 57 -21.03 9.88 5.49
C SER A 57 -19.89 9.53 4.53
N ILE A 58 -19.02 8.58 4.87
CA ILE A 58 -17.91 8.19 4.01
C ILE A 58 -18.03 6.73 3.65
N GLU A 59 -18.15 6.46 2.36
CA GLU A 59 -17.95 5.10 1.84
C GLU A 59 -16.48 4.89 1.53
N ILE A 60 -15.95 3.74 1.97
CA ILE A 60 -14.60 3.30 1.63
C ILE A 60 -14.72 2.01 0.81
N LYS A 61 -14.16 2.04 -0.39
CA LYS A 61 -14.11 0.87 -1.28
C LYS A 61 -12.67 0.40 -1.37
N LEU A 62 -12.43 -0.82 -0.90
CA LEU A 62 -11.16 -1.54 -1.00
C LEU A 62 -11.26 -2.56 -2.12
N ILE A 63 -10.42 -2.44 -3.14
CA ILE A 63 -10.30 -3.42 -4.23
C ILE A 63 -8.96 -4.11 -4.05
N CYS A 64 -9.00 -5.45 -3.93
CA CYS A 64 -7.82 -6.29 -3.78
C CYS A 64 -7.77 -7.35 -4.86
N THR A 65 -6.67 -7.44 -5.58
CA THR A 65 -6.47 -8.46 -6.60
C THR A 65 -5.32 -9.38 -6.22
N LEU A 66 -5.56 -10.67 -6.20
CA LEU A 66 -4.58 -11.73 -6.03
C LEU A 66 -4.25 -12.35 -7.39
N TYR A 67 -2.96 -12.51 -7.66
CA TYR A 67 -2.40 -13.22 -8.82
C TYR A 67 -1.78 -14.53 -8.34
N PRO A 68 -2.55 -15.63 -8.25
CA PRO A 68 -2.11 -16.83 -7.54
C PRO A 68 -0.90 -17.52 -8.18
N TYR A 69 -0.76 -17.44 -9.50
CA TYR A 69 0.38 -18.01 -10.24
C TYR A 69 1.68 -17.24 -10.07
N HIS A 70 1.61 -15.97 -9.64
CA HIS A 70 2.77 -15.09 -9.47
C HIS A 70 3.08 -14.78 -8.00
N ALA A 71 2.32 -15.36 -7.05
CA ALA A 71 2.40 -15.05 -5.63
C ALA A 71 2.37 -13.53 -5.34
N ALA A 72 1.67 -12.78 -6.21
CA ALA A 72 1.55 -11.33 -6.15
C ALA A 72 0.11 -10.94 -5.77
N TYR A 73 -0.02 -9.80 -5.13
CA TYR A 73 -1.31 -9.18 -4.83
C TYR A 73 -1.15 -7.65 -4.76
N GLU A 74 -2.23 -6.98 -5.07
CA GLU A 74 -2.30 -5.52 -5.03
C GLU A 74 -3.61 -5.07 -4.38
N TRP A 75 -3.67 -3.82 -3.98
CA TRP A 75 -4.91 -3.19 -3.51
C TRP A 75 -4.94 -1.70 -3.79
N THR A 76 -6.17 -1.19 -3.89
CA THR A 76 -6.45 0.24 -3.98
C THR A 76 -7.59 0.57 -3.04
N VAL A 77 -7.49 1.72 -2.36
CA VAL A 77 -8.51 2.23 -1.45
C VAL A 77 -9.09 3.51 -2.02
N TYR A 78 -10.39 3.59 -2.09
CA TYR A 78 -11.16 4.76 -2.51
C TYR A 78 -11.96 5.29 -1.34
N PHE A 79 -11.96 6.59 -1.16
CA PHE A 79 -12.79 7.29 -0.18
C PHE A 79 -13.80 8.16 -0.93
N THR A 80 -15.08 8.00 -0.63
CA THR A 80 -16.16 8.74 -1.26
C THR A 80 -17.04 9.37 -0.20
N ASN A 81 -17.21 10.68 -0.24
CA ASN A 81 -18.23 11.34 0.56
C ASN A 81 -19.61 11.03 -0.05
N ILE A 82 -20.43 10.31 0.68
CA ILE A 82 -21.80 9.97 0.30
C ILE A 82 -22.85 10.73 1.12
N GLY A 83 -22.40 11.57 2.07
CA GLY A 83 -23.24 12.45 2.85
C GLY A 83 -23.62 13.72 2.08
N ASN A 84 -24.57 14.49 2.63
CA ASN A 84 -25.02 15.76 2.07
C ASN A 84 -24.14 16.95 2.50
N GLU A 85 -23.29 16.75 3.50
CA GLU A 85 -22.39 17.75 4.08
C GLU A 85 -20.93 17.43 3.76
N ASN A 86 -20.03 18.37 4.02
CA ASN A 86 -18.60 18.12 3.91
C ASN A 86 -18.18 17.01 4.88
N SER A 87 -17.46 16.02 4.39
CA SER A 87 -16.86 15.00 5.24
C SER A 87 -15.71 15.57 6.07
N PRO A 88 -15.37 14.97 7.23
CA PRO A 88 -14.09 15.24 7.88
C PRO A 88 -12.92 15.06 6.90
N ALA A 89 -11.85 15.83 7.11
CA ALA A 89 -10.65 15.68 6.28
C ALA A 89 -10.06 14.27 6.40
N ILE A 90 -9.70 13.69 5.27
CA ILE A 90 -8.94 12.43 5.21
C ILE A 90 -7.49 12.79 4.94
N SER A 91 -6.58 12.37 5.81
CA SER A 91 -5.16 12.74 5.76
C SER A 91 -4.26 11.59 6.19
N GLU A 92 -2.95 11.78 6.08
CA GLU A 92 -1.92 10.81 6.48
C GLU A 92 -2.19 9.40 5.90
N ILE A 93 -2.58 9.35 4.62
CA ILE A 93 -2.94 8.10 3.96
C ILE A 93 -1.66 7.33 3.64
N ASN A 94 -1.47 6.19 4.30
CA ASN A 94 -0.44 5.21 3.97
C ASN A 94 -1.10 4.03 3.25
N GLY A 95 -0.94 3.96 1.94
CA GLY A 95 -1.51 2.90 1.12
C GLY A 95 -0.97 1.51 1.46
N CYS A 96 0.22 1.45 2.09
CA CYS A 96 0.81 0.23 2.63
C CYS A 96 1.47 0.54 3.99
N ASN A 97 0.83 0.13 5.07
CA ASN A 97 1.38 0.19 6.43
C ASN A 97 1.59 -1.23 6.95
N TYR A 98 2.70 -1.84 6.57
CA TYR A 98 2.98 -3.25 6.80
C TYR A 98 4.15 -3.43 7.77
N THR A 99 3.97 -4.26 8.79
CA THR A 99 5.05 -4.64 9.71
C THR A 99 5.57 -6.03 9.33
N LEU A 100 6.88 -6.09 9.04
CA LEU A 100 7.59 -7.34 8.78
C LEU A 100 8.65 -7.55 9.85
N THR A 101 8.68 -8.74 10.44
CA THR A 101 9.81 -9.16 11.28
C THR A 101 10.86 -9.81 10.38
N ALA A 102 12.03 -9.20 10.30
CA ALA A 102 13.07 -9.62 9.39
C ALA A 102 14.44 -9.64 10.09
N ALA A 103 15.20 -10.71 9.88
CA ALA A 103 16.59 -10.79 10.30
C ALA A 103 17.50 -10.40 9.12
N ASN A 104 18.46 -9.50 9.36
CA ASN A 104 19.38 -8.96 8.37
C ASN A 104 18.66 -8.37 7.13
N PRO A 105 17.80 -7.34 7.31
CA PRO A 105 17.03 -6.77 6.22
C PRO A 105 17.90 -5.94 5.27
N HIS A 106 17.72 -6.13 3.98
CA HIS A 106 18.34 -5.37 2.90
C HIS A 106 17.26 -4.73 2.04
N LEU A 107 17.47 -3.48 1.66
CA LEU A 107 16.69 -2.76 0.67
C LEU A 107 17.49 -2.65 -0.63
N SER A 108 16.92 -3.12 -1.72
CA SER A 108 17.51 -3.02 -3.05
C SER A 108 16.52 -2.33 -4.00
N GLY A 109 17.02 -1.51 -4.88
CA GLY A 109 16.22 -0.79 -5.87
C GLY A 109 17.10 -0.11 -6.91
N ILE A 110 16.54 0.85 -7.62
CA ILE A 110 17.21 1.61 -8.66
C ILE A 110 17.01 3.09 -8.35
N LEU A 111 18.08 3.88 -8.43
CA LEU A 111 18.01 5.33 -8.43
C LEU A 111 17.20 5.81 -9.62
N GLY A 112 16.46 6.89 -9.45
CA GLY A 112 15.59 7.39 -10.49
C GLY A 112 16.33 8.02 -11.67
N ASP A 113 15.52 8.54 -12.59
CA ASP A 113 15.97 9.20 -13.82
C ASP A 113 16.07 10.74 -13.65
N GLY A 114 16.31 11.21 -12.44
CA GLY A 114 16.26 12.61 -11.97
C GLY A 114 17.27 13.54 -12.55
N GLY A 115 17.30 13.64 -13.86
CA GLY A 115 18.00 14.72 -14.56
C GLY A 115 19.50 14.51 -14.71
N TYR A 116 20.29 15.50 -14.35
CA TYR A 116 21.70 15.64 -14.69
C TYR A 116 22.68 14.87 -13.78
N ASP A 117 22.17 13.93 -12.96
CA ASP A 117 23.00 13.14 -12.06
C ASP A 117 23.60 11.95 -12.83
N ASN A 118 24.92 11.79 -12.74
CA ASN A 118 25.66 10.62 -13.27
C ASN A 118 25.25 9.28 -12.61
N GLN A 119 24.41 9.32 -11.58
CA GLN A 119 23.89 8.15 -10.87
C GLN A 119 22.50 7.71 -11.33
N ALA A 120 21.91 8.38 -12.34
CA ALA A 120 20.61 7.99 -12.88
C ALA A 120 20.60 6.49 -13.26
N ASN A 121 19.52 5.81 -12.89
CA ASN A 121 19.31 4.38 -13.12
C ASN A 121 20.37 3.43 -12.47
N THR A 122 21.14 3.92 -11.49
CA THR A 122 22.11 3.10 -10.78
C THR A 122 21.41 2.20 -9.76
N PRO A 123 21.68 0.88 -9.76
CA PRO A 123 21.20 -0.02 -8.72
C PRO A 123 21.82 0.31 -7.36
N TYR A 124 21.01 0.14 -6.31
CA TYR A 124 21.51 0.18 -4.93
C TYR A 124 21.08 -1.07 -4.15
N ASP A 125 21.91 -1.49 -3.19
CA ASP A 125 21.64 -2.53 -2.19
C ASP A 125 22.24 -2.08 -0.87
N MET A 126 21.44 -1.98 0.18
CA MET A 126 21.86 -1.53 1.50
C MET A 126 21.27 -2.35 2.62
N ASN A 127 22.08 -2.64 3.64
CA ASN A 127 21.58 -3.20 4.89
C ASN A 127 20.85 -2.09 5.67
N ILE A 128 19.63 -2.36 6.07
CA ILE A 128 18.77 -1.40 6.79
C ILE A 128 18.49 -1.81 8.24
N SER A 129 19.30 -2.71 8.79
CA SER A 129 19.17 -3.14 10.19
C SER A 129 19.32 -1.95 11.15
N GLY A 130 18.30 -1.71 11.97
CA GLY A 130 18.30 -0.62 12.95
C GLY A 130 18.26 0.79 12.35
N MET A 131 17.95 0.93 11.08
CA MET A 131 17.85 2.22 10.39
C MET A 131 16.39 2.67 10.28
N GLU A 132 16.17 3.97 10.46
CA GLU A 132 15.02 4.66 9.91
C GLU A 132 15.43 5.20 8.54
N LEU A 133 14.71 4.82 7.51
CA LEU A 133 14.99 5.20 6.13
C LEU A 133 13.72 5.74 5.48
N VAL A 134 13.83 6.92 4.90
CA VAL A 134 12.79 7.49 4.04
C VAL A 134 13.28 7.44 2.60
N ILE A 135 12.49 6.80 1.75
CA ILE A 135 12.63 6.90 0.30
C ILE A 135 11.38 7.56 -0.25
N ASN A 136 11.55 8.58 -1.04
CA ASN A 136 10.44 9.38 -1.55
C ASN A 136 10.72 9.91 -2.94
N ASN A 137 9.68 10.39 -3.56
CA ASN A 137 9.71 11.22 -4.76
C ASN A 137 8.74 12.39 -4.60
N GLU A 138 9.26 13.59 -4.54
CA GLU A 138 8.51 14.84 -4.31
C GLU A 138 8.15 15.57 -5.59
N THR A 139 8.42 14.97 -6.76
CA THR A 139 8.11 15.56 -8.07
C THR A 139 6.85 14.94 -8.66
N GLY A 140 6.30 15.57 -9.70
CA GLY A 140 5.17 15.01 -10.45
C GLY A 140 5.49 13.78 -11.29
N ARG A 141 6.76 13.33 -11.34
CA ARG A 141 7.22 12.17 -12.08
C ARG A 141 7.67 11.08 -11.12
N ALA A 142 6.95 9.96 -11.08
CA ALA A 142 7.11 8.90 -10.07
C ALA A 142 8.52 8.29 -9.98
N THR A 143 9.31 8.40 -11.04
CA THR A 143 10.66 7.82 -11.17
C THR A 143 11.80 8.81 -10.94
N TYR A 144 11.52 10.07 -10.53
CA TYR A 144 12.55 11.13 -10.52
C TYR A 144 13.75 10.83 -9.62
N ASN A 145 13.54 10.56 -8.32
CA ASN A 145 14.63 10.29 -7.35
C ASN A 145 14.91 8.81 -7.16
N ARG A 146 13.84 8.03 -7.10
CA ARG A 146 13.83 6.58 -6.90
C ARG A 146 12.77 5.98 -7.80
N PHE A 147 13.03 4.78 -8.29
CA PHE A 147 11.97 4.01 -8.92
C PHE A 147 10.93 3.60 -7.86
N PRO A 148 9.63 3.70 -8.17
CA PRO A 148 8.55 3.27 -7.28
C PRO A 148 8.43 1.74 -7.22
N TYR A 149 9.56 1.07 -7.28
CA TYR A 149 9.69 -0.37 -7.28
C TYR A 149 10.98 -0.76 -6.58
N PHE A 150 10.87 -1.54 -5.50
CA PHE A 150 12.00 -1.93 -4.69
C PHE A 150 11.78 -3.31 -4.06
N LYS A 151 12.86 -3.92 -3.61
CA LYS A 151 12.88 -5.23 -2.97
C LYS A 151 13.37 -5.11 -1.54
N LEU A 152 12.61 -5.69 -0.62
CA LEU A 152 13.09 -6.04 0.71
C LEU A 152 13.51 -7.50 0.71
N LYS A 153 14.73 -7.77 1.20
CA LYS A 153 15.30 -9.11 1.35
C LYS A 153 15.71 -9.30 2.79
N TRP A 154 15.52 -10.49 3.31
CA TRP A 154 15.93 -10.87 4.67
C TRP A 154 16.33 -12.35 4.69
N ASN A 155 16.90 -12.83 5.82
CA ASN A 155 17.25 -14.23 5.96
C ASN A 155 16.00 -15.12 5.81
N GLY A 156 15.99 -15.97 4.80
CA GLY A 156 14.90 -16.90 4.51
C GLY A 156 13.74 -16.34 3.68
N GLY A 157 13.83 -15.08 3.17
CA GLY A 157 12.75 -14.55 2.34
C GLY A 157 13.02 -13.19 1.70
N GLY A 158 11.97 -12.66 1.09
CA GLY A 158 11.97 -11.34 0.50
C GLY A 158 10.60 -11.00 -0.07
N ALA A 159 10.40 -9.72 -0.38
CA ALA A 159 9.21 -9.22 -1.06
C ALA A 159 9.59 -8.09 -2.02
N PHE A 160 8.89 -8.00 -3.13
CA PHE A 160 8.91 -6.84 -3.99
C PHE A 160 7.73 -5.93 -3.67
N PHE A 161 7.99 -4.63 -3.69
CA PHE A 161 6.99 -3.60 -3.52
C PHE A 161 6.97 -2.72 -4.76
N ALA A 162 5.79 -2.44 -5.26
CA ALA A 162 5.57 -1.50 -6.34
C ALA A 162 4.52 -0.48 -5.91
N VAL A 163 4.82 0.80 -6.07
CA VAL A 163 3.88 1.90 -5.84
C VAL A 163 3.22 2.23 -7.15
N GLY A 164 1.93 1.92 -7.30
CA GLY A 164 1.16 2.13 -8.52
C GLY A 164 0.70 3.58 -8.75
N TRP A 165 1.25 4.55 -8.02
CA TRP A 165 0.91 5.96 -8.12
C TRP A 165 1.88 6.70 -9.05
N PRO A 166 1.40 7.43 -10.07
CA PRO A 166 2.27 8.07 -11.07
C PRO A 166 2.89 9.40 -10.63
N GLY A 167 2.53 9.93 -9.48
CA GLY A 167 2.99 11.22 -8.93
C GLY A 167 3.95 11.08 -7.76
N GLN A 168 3.82 11.99 -6.79
CA GLN A 168 4.60 11.98 -5.56
C GLN A 168 4.27 10.77 -4.69
N TRP A 169 5.29 10.17 -4.07
CA TRP A 169 5.13 9.05 -3.13
C TRP A 169 6.24 9.04 -2.07
N ARG A 170 5.97 8.40 -0.97
CA ARG A 170 6.89 8.24 0.17
C ARG A 170 6.68 6.89 0.84
#